data_1be8ac7e45bfb5a9410b8abb1c14c25e
#
_entry.id   1be8ac7e45bfb5a9410b8abb1c14c25e
#
_cell.length_a   1.000
_cell.length_b   1.000
_cell.length_c   1.000
_cell.angle_alpha   90.00
_cell.angle_beta   90.00
_cell.angle_gamma   90.00
#
_symmetry.space_group_name_H-M   'P 1'
#
loop_
_entity.id
_entity.type
_entity.pdbx_description
1 polymer ?
#
loop_
_entity_poly.entity_id
_entity_poly.type
_entity_poly.pdbx_seq_one_letter_code
_entity_poly.pdbx_strand_id
1 'polypeptide(L)'
;MKKSLWIILFALACLSARAQRPGYDISFHQIFDNREYFSDFAFPQTIFGARLDASLVFSIDTMHSFAAGLNYLYEHGSSVLGVTPQVNLYYVYQSDQLELAFGSFPRRDRIDMPLVFLADTLHYYRPNVEGGYVAFGGRHIEVYGFVDWTGRVSKTTREAFLAGMDASVRLAHFFVNPSFLMYHQARSYDPADGRPIRDNGIFSLVAGASVGDQQEFSVRLSAGYIASYNRLRPEDLTWGKGWQTIIDLQYTIFGFKGVYYFGTPIVFEYGDPFYRAGRYGRMDLFADPFRLKNIDSKIGWSFHLVPGEGLHHSQQLLMCVRF
;
A
#
# COMPACT_ATOMS: atom_id res chain seq x y z
N MET A 1 -13.01 -11.72 35.24
CA MET A 1 -11.58 -12.08 35.22
C MET A 1 -11.30 -13.60 35.17
N LYS A 2 -11.89 -14.46 36.03
CA LYS A 2 -11.61 -15.92 36.00
C LYS A 2 -12.01 -16.62 34.68
N LYS A 3 -13.12 -16.25 34.04
CA LYS A 3 -13.55 -16.87 32.77
C LYS A 3 -12.64 -16.53 31.57
N SER A 4 -12.09 -15.32 31.54
CA SER A 4 -11.17 -14.90 30.47
C SER A 4 -9.82 -15.62 30.56
N LEU A 5 -9.35 -15.94 31.78
CA LEU A 5 -8.11 -16.68 31.99
C LEU A 5 -8.21 -18.12 31.47
N TRP A 6 -9.37 -18.77 31.63
CA TRP A 6 -9.60 -20.13 31.12
C TRP A 6 -9.67 -20.19 29.60
N ILE A 7 -10.21 -19.14 28.95
CA ILE A 7 -10.24 -19.04 27.48
C ILE A 7 -8.82 -18.89 26.95
N ILE A 8 -7.99 -18.06 27.59
CA ILE A 8 -6.59 -17.88 27.20
C ILE A 8 -5.79 -19.15 27.43
N LEU A 9 -5.97 -19.84 28.57
CA LEU A 9 -5.31 -21.11 28.86
C LEU A 9 -5.78 -22.22 27.91
N PHE A 10 -7.06 -22.26 27.55
CA PHE A 10 -7.59 -23.22 26.58
C PHE A 10 -7.05 -22.93 25.17
N ALA A 11 -6.98 -21.66 24.77
CA ALA A 11 -6.38 -21.26 23.49
C ALA A 11 -4.88 -21.62 23.44
N LEU A 12 -4.13 -21.36 24.52
CA LEU A 12 -2.72 -21.74 24.64
C LEU A 12 -2.53 -23.27 24.65
N ALA A 13 -3.43 -24.03 25.29
CA ALA A 13 -3.39 -25.49 25.29
C ALA A 13 -3.74 -26.09 23.92
N CYS A 14 -4.66 -25.48 23.17
CA CYS A 14 -4.94 -25.86 21.79
C CYS A 14 -3.79 -25.56 20.84
N LEU A 15 -3.06 -24.47 21.06
CA LEU A 15 -1.86 -24.09 20.30
C LEU A 15 -0.68 -25.05 20.57
N SER A 16 -0.56 -25.60 21.78
CA SER A 16 0.51 -26.55 22.11
C SER A 16 0.34 -27.94 21.51
N ALA A 17 -0.86 -28.28 21.02
CA ALA A 17 -1.19 -29.66 20.65
C ALA A 17 -0.65 -30.11 19.27
N ARG A 18 -0.30 -29.22 18.31
CA ARG A 18 0.24 -29.60 16.99
C ARG A 18 0.99 -28.52 16.20
N ALA A 19 1.29 -27.36 16.76
CA ALA A 19 2.12 -26.37 16.05
C ALA A 19 3.54 -26.95 15.86
N GLN A 20 3.90 -27.28 14.63
CA GLN A 20 5.16 -27.98 14.37
C GLN A 20 6.39 -27.14 14.63
N ARG A 21 6.32 -25.81 14.54
CA ARG A 21 7.40 -24.87 14.93
C ARG A 21 6.85 -23.48 15.18
N PRO A 22 7.01 -22.88 16.36
CA PRO A 22 6.86 -21.46 16.56
C PRO A 22 8.00 -20.73 15.83
N GLY A 23 7.65 -19.74 15.04
CA GLY A 23 8.55 -18.83 14.37
C GLY A 23 8.27 -17.39 14.80
N TYR A 24 9.02 -16.48 14.25
CA TYR A 24 8.78 -15.06 14.41
C TYR A 24 8.98 -14.36 13.06
N ASP A 25 8.29 -13.26 12.89
CA ASP A 25 8.46 -12.31 11.80
C ASP A 25 8.65 -10.93 12.45
N ILE A 26 9.86 -10.41 12.38
CA ILE A 26 10.22 -9.13 12.98
C ILE A 26 10.87 -8.26 11.93
N SER A 27 10.36 -7.05 11.76
CA SER A 27 11.01 -6.06 10.90
C SER A 27 11.07 -4.70 11.59
N PHE A 28 12.20 -4.04 11.40
CA PHE A 28 12.43 -2.67 11.80
C PHE A 28 12.54 -1.78 10.58
N HIS A 29 11.83 -0.65 10.59
CA HIS A 29 11.87 0.34 9.51
C HIS A 29 12.27 1.69 10.07
N GLN A 30 13.26 2.31 9.44
CA GLN A 30 13.52 3.74 9.58
C GLN A 30 12.89 4.47 8.41
N ILE A 31 12.11 5.51 8.70
CA ILE A 31 11.39 6.31 7.71
C ILE A 31 11.84 7.76 7.89
N PHE A 32 12.33 8.34 6.82
CA PHE A 32 12.51 9.78 6.68
C PHE A 32 11.98 10.17 5.30
N ASP A 33 10.98 11.05 5.26
CA ASP A 33 10.35 11.55 4.04
C ASP A 33 10.05 13.05 4.24
N ASN A 34 10.93 13.88 3.70
CA ASN A 34 10.79 15.34 3.74
C ASN A 34 10.15 15.83 2.45
N ARG A 35 8.94 16.36 2.56
CA ARG A 35 8.09 16.80 1.46
C ARG A 35 8.00 18.31 1.44
N GLU A 36 8.54 18.91 0.40
CA GLU A 36 8.46 20.33 0.11
C GLU A 36 7.38 20.56 -0.97
N TYR A 37 6.12 20.40 -0.55
CA TYR A 37 4.95 20.52 -1.41
C TYR A 37 4.22 21.81 -1.10
N PHE A 38 4.13 22.71 -2.08
CA PHE A 38 3.48 24.01 -1.98
C PHE A 38 2.36 24.10 -3.02
N SER A 39 1.53 23.09 -3.11
CA SER A 39 0.45 22.94 -4.06
C SER A 39 -0.89 23.04 -3.36
N ASP A 40 -1.94 23.43 -4.11
CA ASP A 40 -3.33 23.34 -3.63
C ASP A 40 -3.77 21.89 -3.32
N PHE A 41 -3.04 20.90 -3.82
CA PHE A 41 -3.36 19.47 -3.67
C PHE A 41 -2.58 18.77 -2.56
N ALA A 42 -1.42 19.31 -2.15
CA ALA A 42 -0.52 18.70 -1.20
C ALA A 42 0.23 19.77 -0.40
N PHE A 43 0.45 19.50 0.89
CA PHE A 43 1.11 20.42 1.82
C PHE A 43 2.51 19.92 2.21
N PRO A 44 3.42 20.82 2.64
CA PRO A 44 4.74 20.43 3.12
C PRO A 44 4.63 19.65 4.42
N GLN A 45 5.40 18.57 4.53
CA GLN A 45 5.42 17.71 5.70
C GLN A 45 6.73 16.94 5.77
N THR A 46 7.31 16.84 6.95
CA THR A 46 8.40 15.89 7.23
C THR A 46 7.86 14.73 8.06
N ILE A 47 7.96 13.52 7.53
CA ILE A 47 7.62 12.28 8.22
C ILE A 47 8.93 11.65 8.64
N PHE A 48 9.20 11.62 9.94
CA PHE A 48 10.42 11.05 10.49
C PHE A 48 10.10 10.13 11.65
N GLY A 49 10.33 8.84 11.47
CA GLY A 49 9.94 7.86 12.48
C GLY A 49 10.57 6.50 12.30
N ALA A 50 10.45 5.69 13.34
CA ALA A 50 10.85 4.30 13.36
C ALA A 50 9.63 3.41 13.56
N ARG A 51 9.54 2.31 12.81
CA ARG A 51 8.49 1.31 12.97
C ARG A 51 9.10 -0.01 13.38
N LEU A 52 8.47 -0.63 14.37
CA LEU A 52 8.68 -2.04 14.70
C LEU A 52 7.41 -2.81 14.34
N ASP A 53 7.56 -3.83 13.51
CA ASP A 53 6.54 -4.82 13.21
C ASP A 53 7.05 -6.16 13.74
N ALA A 54 6.36 -6.75 14.72
CA ALA A 54 6.79 -7.96 15.37
C ALA A 54 5.62 -8.91 15.59
N SER A 55 5.73 -10.12 15.07
CA SER A 55 4.71 -11.16 15.15
C SER A 55 5.32 -12.52 15.50
N LEU A 56 4.62 -13.27 16.34
CA LEU A 56 4.83 -14.71 16.53
C LEU A 56 4.04 -15.43 15.44
N VAL A 57 4.68 -16.40 14.80
CA VAL A 57 4.09 -17.20 13.72
C VAL A 57 3.98 -18.64 14.16
N PHE A 58 2.79 -19.21 14.02
CA PHE A 58 2.48 -20.59 14.36
C PHE A 58 2.10 -21.33 13.08
N SER A 59 3.00 -22.16 12.56
CA SER A 59 2.73 -23.00 11.41
C SER A 59 2.04 -24.29 11.86
N ILE A 60 0.88 -24.58 11.29
CA ILE A 60 0.12 -25.81 11.50
C ILE A 60 0.72 -26.93 10.63
N ASP A 61 1.02 -26.57 9.41
CA ASP A 61 1.71 -27.41 8.42
C ASP A 61 2.50 -26.53 7.44
N THR A 62 2.87 -27.04 6.28
CA THR A 62 3.64 -26.30 5.26
C THR A 62 2.83 -25.23 4.53
N MET A 63 1.50 -25.30 4.60
CA MET A 63 0.60 -24.39 3.87
C MET A 63 -0.17 -23.45 4.80
N HIS A 64 -0.36 -23.81 6.05
CA HIS A 64 -1.24 -23.10 6.99
C HIS A 64 -0.46 -22.49 8.13
N SER A 65 -0.62 -21.18 8.34
CA SER A 65 -0.01 -20.48 9.46
C SER A 65 -0.94 -19.46 10.09
N PHE A 66 -0.68 -19.15 11.34
CA PHE A 66 -1.30 -18.09 12.12
C PHE A 66 -0.22 -17.15 12.63
N ALA A 67 -0.49 -15.84 12.60
CA ALA A 67 0.40 -14.85 13.18
C ALA A 67 -0.34 -13.97 14.17
N ALA A 68 0.34 -13.63 15.26
CA ALA A 68 -0.15 -12.70 16.27
C ALA A 68 0.98 -11.76 16.73
N GLY A 69 0.73 -10.46 16.70
CA GLY A 69 1.77 -9.48 17.00
C GLY A 69 1.27 -8.04 17.01
N LEU A 70 2.21 -7.12 16.92
CA LEU A 70 1.97 -5.69 16.95
C LEU A 70 2.82 -4.97 15.90
N ASN A 71 2.25 -3.94 15.32
CA ASN A 71 2.91 -2.97 14.45
C ASN A 71 2.84 -1.60 15.13
N TYR A 72 3.97 -0.99 15.39
CA TYR A 72 4.05 0.28 16.08
C TYR A 72 4.96 1.26 15.37
N LEU A 73 4.42 2.44 15.03
CA LEU A 73 5.16 3.58 14.47
C LEU A 73 5.42 4.60 15.58
N TYR A 74 6.69 4.89 15.84
CA TYR A 74 7.11 6.02 16.65
C TYR A 74 7.60 7.15 15.74
N GLU A 75 6.84 8.24 15.67
CA GLU A 75 7.27 9.45 14.98
C GLU A 75 8.17 10.26 15.91
N HIS A 76 9.37 10.58 15.44
CA HIS A 76 10.34 11.34 16.24
C HIS A 76 9.82 12.77 16.48
N GLY A 77 9.96 13.23 17.71
CA GLY A 77 9.43 14.52 18.16
C GLY A 77 7.97 14.50 18.62
N SER A 78 7.26 13.38 18.45
CA SER A 78 5.92 13.20 18.99
C SER A 78 5.95 12.60 20.40
N SER A 79 4.79 12.53 21.06
CA SER A 79 4.64 11.75 22.29
C SER A 79 4.72 10.26 22.00
N VAL A 80 5.21 9.47 22.98
CA VAL A 80 5.10 8.01 22.92
C VAL A 80 3.61 7.64 22.77
N LEU A 81 3.30 6.71 21.90
CA LEU A 81 1.94 6.35 21.50
C LEU A 81 1.15 7.47 20.80
N GLY A 82 1.83 8.47 20.23
CA GLY A 82 1.20 9.47 19.37
C GLY A 82 0.50 8.84 18.16
N VAL A 83 1.04 7.72 17.64
CA VAL A 83 0.36 6.84 16.69
C VAL A 83 -0.11 5.59 17.43
N THR A 84 -1.37 5.23 17.26
CA THR A 84 -1.93 4.03 17.90
C THR A 84 -1.29 2.76 17.34
N PRO A 85 -0.74 1.86 18.19
CA PRO A 85 -0.26 0.57 17.74
C PRO A 85 -1.36 -0.24 17.04
N GLN A 86 -1.00 -0.90 15.96
CA GLN A 86 -1.91 -1.78 15.21
C GLN A 86 -1.65 -3.23 15.59
N VAL A 87 -2.70 -4.02 15.65
CA VAL A 87 -2.61 -5.45 15.98
C VAL A 87 -2.37 -6.22 14.69
N ASN A 88 -1.40 -7.13 14.70
CA ASN A 88 -1.27 -8.19 13.71
C ASN A 88 -1.98 -9.42 14.27
N LEU A 89 -3.04 -9.87 13.61
CA LEU A 89 -3.74 -11.09 13.97
C LEU A 89 -4.36 -11.66 12.70
N TYR A 90 -3.70 -12.63 12.11
CA TYR A 90 -4.11 -13.13 10.81
C TYR A 90 -3.76 -14.60 10.59
N TYR A 91 -4.50 -15.20 9.69
CA TYR A 91 -4.27 -16.51 9.14
C TYR A 91 -3.78 -16.39 7.70
N VAL A 92 -2.86 -17.27 7.31
CA VAL A 92 -2.38 -17.42 5.93
C VAL A 92 -2.50 -18.87 5.51
N TYR A 93 -3.05 -19.06 4.31
CA TYR A 93 -2.87 -20.25 3.51
C TYR A 93 -1.97 -19.92 2.34
N GLN A 94 -0.95 -20.72 2.12
CA GLN A 94 -0.02 -20.52 1.01
C GLN A 94 0.33 -21.87 0.37
N SER A 95 0.12 -21.94 -0.95
CA SER A 95 0.59 -23.02 -1.80
C SER A 95 1.50 -22.46 -2.91
N ASP A 96 1.94 -23.30 -3.83
CA ASP A 96 2.82 -22.86 -4.94
C ASP A 96 2.19 -21.75 -5.82
N GLN A 97 0.87 -21.71 -5.93
CA GLN A 97 0.17 -20.80 -6.83
C GLN A 97 -0.87 -19.91 -6.15
N LEU A 98 -1.30 -20.26 -4.94
CA LEU A 98 -2.40 -19.56 -4.26
C LEU A 98 -1.95 -19.11 -2.87
N GLU A 99 -2.14 -17.82 -2.58
CA GLU A 99 -2.06 -17.26 -1.23
C GLU A 99 -3.42 -16.72 -0.82
N LEU A 100 -3.84 -17.01 0.42
CA LEU A 100 -4.98 -16.39 1.08
C LEU A 100 -4.51 -15.83 2.40
N ALA A 101 -4.94 -14.60 2.74
CA ALA A 101 -4.72 -14.04 4.07
C ALA A 101 -6.03 -13.43 4.60
N PHE A 102 -6.32 -13.66 5.89
CA PHE A 102 -7.50 -13.14 6.56
C PHE A 102 -7.16 -12.62 7.96
N GLY A 103 -7.66 -11.43 8.27
CA GLY A 103 -7.45 -10.77 9.56
C GLY A 103 -6.78 -9.42 9.38
N SER A 104 -5.95 -9.02 10.35
CA SER A 104 -5.12 -7.81 10.28
C SER A 104 -3.68 -8.22 9.96
N PHE A 105 -3.26 -8.04 8.71
CA PHE A 105 -1.97 -8.49 8.18
C PHE A 105 -1.19 -7.35 7.51
N PRO A 106 0.15 -7.42 7.44
CA PRO A 106 0.95 -6.41 6.78
C PRO A 106 0.58 -6.24 5.29
N ARG A 107 0.34 -4.99 4.90
CA ARG A 107 0.05 -4.58 3.50
C ARG A 107 1.26 -4.76 2.61
N ARG A 108 2.42 -4.41 3.15
CA ARG A 108 3.72 -4.62 2.53
C ARG A 108 3.84 -6.09 2.11
N ASP A 109 4.52 -6.36 1.04
CA ASP A 109 4.75 -7.68 0.46
C ASP A 109 3.51 -8.35 -0.19
N ARG A 110 2.31 -7.73 -0.09
CA ARG A 110 1.07 -8.25 -0.67
C ARG A 110 0.37 -7.31 -1.64
N ILE A 111 0.40 -6.01 -1.35
CA ILE A 111 -0.30 -5.02 -2.16
C ILE A 111 0.71 -4.00 -2.67
N ASP A 112 0.98 -4.08 -3.97
CA ASP A 112 1.84 -3.15 -4.70
C ASP A 112 1.00 -2.53 -5.83
N MET A 113 0.41 -1.38 -5.55
CA MET A 113 -0.38 -0.62 -6.52
C MET A 113 0.34 0.67 -6.91
N PRO A 114 0.16 1.16 -8.15
CA PRO A 114 0.70 2.45 -8.57
C PRO A 114 0.27 3.59 -7.63
N LEU A 115 1.12 4.61 -7.47
CA LEU A 115 0.88 5.74 -6.54
C LEU A 115 -0.43 6.49 -6.81
N VAL A 116 -0.92 6.49 -8.04
CA VAL A 116 -2.23 7.07 -8.37
C VAL A 116 -3.38 6.34 -7.66
N PHE A 117 -3.18 5.07 -7.24
CA PHE A 117 -4.12 4.29 -6.43
C PHE A 117 -3.82 4.41 -4.94
N LEU A 118 -2.58 4.20 -4.54
CA LEU A 118 -2.14 4.19 -3.14
C LEU A 118 -0.88 5.03 -2.98
N ALA A 119 -1.02 6.19 -2.35
CA ALA A 119 0.11 7.06 -2.05
C ALA A 119 1.03 6.48 -0.97
N ASP A 120 2.28 6.88 -0.97
CA ASP A 120 3.31 6.41 -0.02
C ASP A 120 2.90 6.54 1.46
N THR A 121 2.16 7.59 1.80
CA THR A 121 1.68 7.83 3.18
C THR A 121 0.81 6.71 3.72
N LEU A 122 0.11 5.98 2.85
CA LEU A 122 -0.68 4.84 3.27
C LEU A 122 0.19 3.76 3.93
N HIS A 123 1.35 3.48 3.35
CA HIS A 123 2.31 2.52 3.91
C HIS A 123 2.89 2.97 5.25
N TYR A 124 2.96 4.30 5.50
CA TYR A 124 3.45 4.83 6.76
C TYR A 124 2.39 4.76 7.87
N TYR A 125 1.15 5.14 7.59
CA TYR A 125 0.12 5.30 8.62
C TYR A 125 -0.89 4.14 8.68
N ARG A 126 -1.03 3.38 7.60
CA ARG A 126 -1.89 2.19 7.52
C ARG A 126 -1.12 0.99 6.96
N PRO A 127 -0.13 0.49 7.71
CA PRO A 127 0.76 -0.59 7.24
C PRO A 127 0.03 -1.93 7.12
N ASN A 128 -1.12 -2.10 7.78
CA ASN A 128 -1.92 -3.31 7.76
C ASN A 128 -3.13 -3.19 6.83
N VAL A 129 -3.55 -4.32 6.30
CA VAL A 129 -4.88 -4.57 5.76
C VAL A 129 -5.71 -5.25 6.85
N GLU A 130 -6.90 -4.75 7.11
CA GLU A 130 -7.85 -5.36 8.04
C GLU A 130 -8.98 -6.01 7.25
N GLY A 131 -8.83 -7.28 6.88
CA GLY A 131 -9.83 -7.93 6.04
C GLY A 131 -9.36 -9.21 5.37
N GLY A 132 -9.40 -9.26 4.04
CA GLY A 132 -9.07 -10.44 3.26
C GLY A 132 -8.22 -10.12 2.04
N TYR A 133 -7.39 -11.09 1.68
CA TYR A 133 -6.52 -11.05 0.51
C TYR A 133 -6.52 -12.41 -0.16
N VAL A 134 -6.49 -12.42 -1.48
CA VAL A 134 -6.29 -13.59 -2.32
C VAL A 134 -5.34 -13.24 -3.45
N ALA A 135 -4.34 -14.08 -3.67
CA ALA A 135 -3.45 -13.97 -4.81
C ALA A 135 -3.29 -15.30 -5.52
N PHE A 136 -3.21 -15.24 -6.84
CA PHE A 136 -2.87 -16.36 -7.68
C PHE A 136 -1.66 -15.98 -8.53
N GLY A 137 -0.60 -16.80 -8.44
CA GLY A 137 0.63 -16.67 -9.20
C GLY A 137 0.83 -17.83 -10.15
N GLY A 138 0.85 -17.55 -11.44
CA GLY A 138 1.15 -18.51 -12.49
C GLY A 138 2.33 -18.04 -13.35
N ARG A 139 2.75 -18.88 -14.29
CA ARG A 139 3.93 -18.58 -15.15
C ARG A 139 3.82 -17.26 -15.92
N HIS A 140 2.62 -16.88 -16.34
CA HIS A 140 2.38 -15.73 -17.20
C HIS A 140 1.38 -14.74 -16.63
N ILE A 141 0.70 -15.11 -15.54
CA ILE A 141 -0.36 -14.34 -14.93
C ILE A 141 -0.13 -14.30 -13.43
N GLU A 142 -0.10 -13.12 -12.89
CA GLU A 142 -0.17 -12.86 -11.45
C GLU A 142 -1.40 -11.98 -11.23
N VAL A 143 -2.24 -12.32 -10.27
CA VAL A 143 -3.41 -11.53 -9.92
C VAL A 143 -3.64 -11.59 -8.42
N TYR A 144 -3.99 -10.46 -7.84
CA TYR A 144 -4.48 -10.43 -6.46
C TYR A 144 -5.72 -9.55 -6.32
N GLY A 145 -6.49 -9.85 -5.29
CA GLY A 145 -7.60 -9.03 -4.85
C GLY A 145 -7.62 -8.92 -3.33
N PHE A 146 -8.16 -7.83 -2.82
CA PHE A 146 -8.24 -7.61 -1.38
C PHE A 146 -9.45 -6.75 -1.00
N VAL A 147 -9.83 -6.89 0.27
CA VAL A 147 -10.75 -5.99 0.97
C VAL A 147 -10.07 -5.53 2.26
N ASP A 148 -10.04 -4.23 2.50
CA ASP A 148 -9.45 -3.59 3.68
C ASP A 148 -10.52 -2.74 4.37
N TRP A 149 -10.90 -3.09 5.58
CA TRP A 149 -11.87 -2.37 6.40
C TRP A 149 -11.19 -1.19 7.08
N THR A 150 -11.35 0.00 6.52
CA THR A 150 -10.62 1.20 6.94
C THR A 150 -11.31 1.98 8.05
N GLY A 151 -12.56 1.68 8.33
CA GLY A 151 -13.33 2.32 9.39
C GLY A 151 -14.47 1.47 9.89
N ARG A 152 -14.53 1.24 11.20
CA ARG A 152 -15.68 0.62 11.87
C ARG A 152 -16.69 1.71 12.25
N VAL A 153 -17.96 1.47 11.99
CA VAL A 153 -19.04 2.39 12.41
C VAL A 153 -19.06 2.58 13.94
N SER A 154 -19.05 3.84 14.37
CA SER A 154 -19.23 4.26 15.76
C SER A 154 -19.89 5.64 15.80
N LYS A 155 -20.04 6.25 17.00
CA LYS A 155 -20.52 7.63 17.12
C LYS A 155 -19.59 8.67 16.46
N THR A 156 -18.30 8.37 16.37
CA THR A 156 -17.27 9.31 15.87
C THR A 156 -16.65 8.85 14.56
N THR A 157 -16.78 7.57 14.21
CA THR A 157 -16.14 6.96 13.04
C THR A 157 -17.23 6.44 12.09
N ARG A 158 -17.03 6.70 10.82
CA ARG A 158 -17.88 6.17 9.74
C ARG A 158 -17.35 4.81 9.28
N GLU A 159 -18.27 3.93 8.91
CA GLU A 159 -17.89 2.69 8.23
C GLU A 159 -17.26 3.01 6.88
N ALA A 160 -16.11 2.40 6.61
CA ALA A 160 -15.42 2.60 5.36
C ALA A 160 -14.57 1.36 5.01
N PHE A 161 -14.42 1.10 3.71
CA PHE A 161 -13.55 0.04 3.21
C PHE A 161 -12.94 0.38 1.86
N LEU A 162 -11.80 -0.24 1.59
CA LEU A 162 -11.19 -0.36 0.28
C LEU A 162 -11.44 -1.77 -0.25
N ALA A 163 -11.73 -1.89 -1.54
CA ALA A 163 -11.73 -3.19 -2.23
C ALA A 163 -11.03 -3.01 -3.58
N GLY A 164 -10.07 -3.86 -3.85
CA GLY A 164 -9.25 -3.72 -5.04
C GLY A 164 -8.75 -5.02 -5.62
N MET A 165 -8.28 -4.92 -6.84
CA MET A 165 -7.58 -5.99 -7.55
C MET A 165 -6.50 -5.40 -8.44
N ASP A 166 -5.44 -6.14 -8.60
CA ASP A 166 -4.38 -5.87 -9.56
C ASP A 166 -3.99 -7.16 -10.26
N ALA A 167 -3.61 -7.06 -11.54
CA ALA A 167 -3.12 -8.20 -12.26
C ALA A 167 -1.96 -7.81 -13.18
N SER A 168 -1.11 -8.80 -13.45
CA SER A 168 -0.02 -8.69 -14.43
C SER A 168 -0.05 -9.88 -15.36
N VAL A 169 -0.23 -9.63 -16.64
CA VAL A 169 -0.12 -10.64 -17.69
C VAL A 169 1.17 -10.37 -18.45
N ARG A 170 2.08 -11.36 -18.48
CA ARG A 170 3.41 -11.23 -19.09
C ARG A 170 3.59 -12.26 -20.19
N LEU A 171 4.04 -11.77 -21.36
CA LEU A 171 4.40 -12.61 -22.50
C LEU A 171 5.73 -12.12 -23.10
N ALA A 172 6.78 -12.89 -22.93
CA ALA A 172 8.15 -12.50 -23.26
C ALA A 172 8.51 -11.14 -22.62
N HIS A 173 8.79 -10.15 -23.44
CA HIS A 173 9.14 -8.80 -22.98
C HIS A 173 7.91 -7.89 -22.76
N PHE A 174 6.73 -8.32 -23.15
CA PHE A 174 5.51 -7.51 -23.08
C PHE A 174 4.70 -7.83 -21.82
N PHE A 175 4.02 -6.83 -21.31
CA PHE A 175 3.10 -6.98 -20.18
C PHE A 175 1.85 -6.11 -20.34
N VAL A 176 0.79 -6.53 -19.67
CA VAL A 176 -0.45 -5.77 -19.48
C VAL A 176 -0.86 -5.85 -18.03
N ASN A 177 -1.09 -4.70 -17.41
CA ASN A 177 -1.47 -4.58 -16.01
C ASN A 177 -2.83 -3.86 -15.90
N PRO A 178 -3.95 -4.56 -15.75
CA PRO A 178 -5.21 -3.99 -15.29
C PRO A 178 -5.22 -3.85 -13.78
N SER A 179 -5.64 -2.68 -13.27
CA SER A 179 -5.77 -2.40 -11.84
C SER A 179 -7.11 -1.74 -11.56
N PHE A 180 -7.71 -2.07 -10.43
CA PHE A 180 -8.95 -1.47 -9.94
C PHE A 180 -8.89 -1.30 -8.43
N LEU A 181 -9.38 -0.16 -7.93
CA LEU A 181 -9.55 0.08 -6.50
C LEU A 181 -10.78 0.94 -6.27
N MET A 182 -11.61 0.56 -5.31
CA MET A 182 -12.74 1.35 -4.86
C MET A 182 -12.63 1.66 -3.38
N TYR A 183 -13.10 2.83 -3.01
CA TYR A 183 -13.30 3.27 -1.64
C TYR A 183 -14.77 3.60 -1.43
N HIS A 184 -15.34 2.99 -0.40
CA HIS A 184 -16.69 3.28 0.05
C HIS A 184 -16.65 3.82 1.48
N GLN A 185 -17.36 4.91 1.75
CA GLN A 185 -17.56 5.44 3.09
C GLN A 185 -19.05 5.65 3.32
N ALA A 186 -19.62 4.86 4.22
CA ALA A 186 -21.03 4.89 4.56
C ALA A 186 -21.41 6.17 5.34
N ARG A 187 -22.69 6.36 5.59
CA ARG A 187 -23.19 7.43 6.46
C ARG A 187 -22.74 7.19 7.90
N SER A 188 -22.60 8.26 8.68
CA SER A 188 -22.37 8.18 10.12
C SER A 188 -23.55 7.53 10.83
N TYR A 189 -23.27 6.86 11.94
CA TYR A 189 -24.33 6.43 12.88
C TYR A 189 -25.01 7.61 13.57
N ASP A 190 -24.33 8.75 13.69
CA ASP A 190 -24.93 9.98 14.23
C ASP A 190 -25.77 10.67 13.16
N PRO A 191 -27.12 10.79 13.35
CA PRO A 191 -27.98 11.51 12.40
C PRO A 191 -27.63 12.99 12.23
N ALA A 192 -26.97 13.61 13.23
CA ALA A 192 -26.49 14.99 13.17
C ALA A 192 -25.26 15.19 12.28
N ASP A 193 -24.54 14.10 11.96
CA ASP A 193 -23.44 14.13 11.01
C ASP A 193 -23.99 14.19 9.58
N GLY A 194 -24.18 15.40 9.07
CA GLY A 194 -24.71 15.65 7.72
C GLY A 194 -23.77 15.24 6.56
N ARG A 195 -22.62 14.61 6.84
CA ARG A 195 -21.66 14.23 5.79
C ARG A 195 -22.25 13.16 4.86
N PRO A 196 -22.11 13.33 3.53
CA PRO A 196 -22.68 12.42 2.55
C PRO A 196 -22.00 11.05 2.54
N ILE A 197 -22.68 10.04 2.01
CA ILE A 197 -22.05 8.77 1.61
C ILE A 197 -21.10 9.07 0.45
N ARG A 198 -19.91 8.50 0.50
CA ARG A 198 -18.91 8.64 -0.56
C ARG A 198 -18.67 7.31 -1.25
N ASP A 199 -18.82 7.34 -2.57
CA ASP A 199 -18.40 6.26 -3.48
C ASP A 199 -17.29 6.81 -4.37
N ASN A 200 -16.11 6.24 -4.30
CA ASN A 200 -14.95 6.69 -5.03
C ASN A 200 -14.21 5.47 -5.58
N GLY A 201 -13.79 5.53 -6.83
CA GLY A 201 -13.05 4.43 -7.43
C GLY A 201 -12.13 4.88 -8.55
N ILE A 202 -11.18 4.01 -8.85
CA ILE A 202 -10.18 4.24 -9.88
C ILE A 202 -9.87 2.92 -10.56
N PHE A 203 -9.64 2.98 -11.87
CA PHE A 203 -9.12 1.85 -12.64
C PHE A 203 -8.06 2.30 -13.62
N SER A 204 -7.17 1.41 -13.98
CA SER A 204 -6.20 1.62 -15.04
C SER A 204 -5.99 0.36 -15.87
N LEU A 205 -5.57 0.59 -17.11
CA LEU A 205 -5.05 -0.46 -17.99
C LEU A 205 -3.73 0.05 -18.56
N VAL A 206 -2.63 -0.54 -18.11
CA VAL A 206 -1.27 -0.18 -18.51
C VAL A 206 -0.68 -1.32 -19.32
N ALA A 207 -0.09 -1.03 -20.47
CA ALA A 207 0.63 -1.99 -21.28
C ALA A 207 2.04 -1.48 -21.59
N GLY A 208 2.98 -2.38 -21.72
CA GLY A 208 4.35 -1.99 -21.97
C GLY A 208 5.28 -3.14 -22.30
N ALA A 209 6.55 -2.82 -22.35
CA ALA A 209 7.63 -3.77 -22.55
C ALA A 209 8.75 -3.53 -21.52
N SER A 210 9.42 -4.61 -21.15
CA SER A 210 10.60 -4.58 -20.29
C SER A 210 11.70 -5.45 -20.87
N VAL A 211 12.94 -4.99 -20.74
CA VAL A 211 14.14 -5.71 -21.17
C VAL A 211 15.22 -5.57 -20.10
N GLY A 212 16.12 -6.54 -20.05
CA GLY A 212 17.24 -6.56 -19.11
C GLY A 212 16.94 -7.27 -17.80
N ASP A 213 17.87 -7.20 -16.88
CA ASP A 213 17.83 -7.78 -15.55
C ASP A 213 17.82 -6.64 -14.50
N GLN A 214 16.89 -6.69 -13.59
CA GLN A 214 16.77 -5.68 -12.51
C GLN A 214 17.98 -5.60 -11.59
N GLN A 215 18.83 -6.64 -11.55
CA GLN A 215 20.05 -6.63 -10.74
C GLN A 215 21.21 -5.91 -11.42
N GLU A 216 21.26 -5.90 -12.74
CA GLU A 216 22.33 -5.28 -13.50
C GLU A 216 21.84 -4.04 -14.25
N PHE A 217 20.99 -4.25 -15.23
CA PHE A 217 20.40 -3.17 -16.03
C PHE A 217 19.03 -3.60 -16.55
N SER A 218 18.02 -2.77 -16.32
CA SER A 218 16.70 -2.98 -16.92
C SER A 218 16.06 -1.68 -17.37
N VAL A 219 15.27 -1.79 -18.42
CA VAL A 219 14.42 -0.71 -18.96
C VAL A 219 13.01 -1.23 -19.06
N ARG A 220 12.05 -0.48 -18.52
CA ARG A 220 10.64 -0.74 -18.66
C ARG A 220 9.95 0.52 -19.17
N LEU A 221 9.27 0.39 -20.30
CA LEU A 221 8.49 1.45 -20.92
C LEU A 221 7.03 1.02 -20.97
N SER A 222 6.14 1.89 -20.54
CA SER A 222 4.71 1.59 -20.57
C SER A 222 3.86 2.83 -20.76
N ALA A 223 2.65 2.61 -21.25
CA ALA A 223 1.61 3.61 -21.34
C ALA A 223 0.26 3.00 -20.98
N GLY A 224 -0.66 3.81 -20.49
CA GLY A 224 -1.95 3.30 -20.09
C GLY A 224 -3.00 4.37 -19.91
N TYR A 225 -4.23 3.91 -19.85
CA TYR A 225 -5.40 4.73 -19.58
C TYR A 225 -5.79 4.61 -18.11
N ILE A 226 -6.14 5.74 -17.51
CA ILE A 226 -6.63 5.81 -16.13
C ILE A 226 -7.98 6.50 -16.14
N ALA A 227 -8.93 6.01 -15.35
CA ALA A 227 -10.14 6.75 -15.03
C ALA A 227 -10.53 6.56 -13.56
N SER A 228 -11.09 7.62 -12.99
CA SER A 228 -11.64 7.61 -11.64
C SER A 228 -13.07 8.11 -11.64
N TYR A 229 -13.88 7.62 -10.69
CA TYR A 229 -15.17 8.19 -10.38
C TYR A 229 -15.22 8.63 -8.93
N ASN A 230 -15.99 9.70 -8.68
CA ASN A 230 -16.24 10.18 -7.32
C ASN A 230 -17.69 10.64 -7.22
N ARG A 231 -18.35 10.25 -6.14
CA ARG A 231 -19.73 10.60 -5.84
C ARG A 231 -19.90 10.87 -4.36
N LEU A 232 -20.46 12.02 -4.03
CA LEU A 232 -20.95 12.37 -2.70
C LEU A 232 -22.49 12.36 -2.76
N ARG A 233 -23.16 11.29 -2.27
CA ARG A 233 -24.62 11.18 -2.39
C ARG A 233 -25.32 12.29 -1.60
N PRO A 234 -26.33 13.02 -2.16
CA PRO A 234 -27.08 12.66 -3.38
C PRO A 234 -26.52 13.24 -4.70
N GLU A 235 -25.34 13.85 -4.71
CA GLU A 235 -24.74 14.46 -5.90
C GLU A 235 -24.54 13.47 -7.03
N ASP A 236 -24.39 14.00 -8.25
CA ASP A 236 -24.10 13.21 -9.44
C ASP A 236 -22.68 12.62 -9.43
N LEU A 237 -22.50 11.57 -10.19
CA LEU A 237 -21.23 10.92 -10.38
C LEU A 237 -20.30 11.79 -11.25
N THR A 238 -19.13 12.11 -10.75
CA THR A 238 -18.09 12.83 -11.51
C THR A 238 -17.01 11.87 -11.98
N TRP A 239 -16.45 12.12 -13.17
CA TRP A 239 -15.42 11.29 -13.78
C TRP A 239 -14.15 12.07 -14.04
N GLY A 240 -13.01 11.50 -13.64
CA GLY A 240 -11.69 11.89 -14.12
C GLY A 240 -11.15 10.82 -15.07
N LYS A 241 -10.42 11.21 -16.11
CA LYS A 241 -9.85 10.26 -17.08
C LYS A 241 -8.66 10.85 -17.83
N GLY A 242 -7.73 10.02 -18.21
CA GLY A 242 -6.59 10.45 -19.00
C GLY A 242 -5.63 9.30 -19.34
N TRP A 243 -4.50 9.69 -19.88
CA TRP A 243 -3.42 8.79 -20.28
C TRP A 243 -2.18 9.04 -19.44
N GLN A 244 -1.43 8.00 -19.18
CA GLN A 244 -0.11 8.11 -18.57
C GLN A 244 0.93 7.38 -19.39
N THR A 245 2.16 7.87 -19.31
CA THR A 245 3.37 7.18 -19.78
C THR A 245 4.31 7.00 -18.61
N ILE A 246 4.99 5.86 -18.55
CA ILE A 246 5.90 5.51 -17.48
C ILE A 246 7.18 4.97 -18.09
N ILE A 247 8.30 5.46 -17.59
CA ILE A 247 9.63 4.93 -17.85
C ILE A 247 10.26 4.53 -16.52
N ASP A 248 10.73 3.30 -16.41
CA ASP A 248 11.54 2.83 -15.29
C ASP A 248 12.88 2.37 -15.84
N LEU A 249 13.96 2.90 -15.26
CA LEU A 249 15.33 2.53 -15.56
C LEU A 249 16.00 2.06 -14.26
N GLN A 250 16.67 0.93 -14.32
CA GLN A 250 17.47 0.43 -13.21
C GLN A 250 18.88 0.13 -13.71
N TYR A 251 19.86 0.62 -12.99
CA TYR A 251 21.27 0.31 -13.23
C TYR A 251 21.96 0.01 -11.90
N THR A 252 22.24 -1.26 -11.67
CA THR A 252 22.76 -1.76 -10.38
C THR A 252 21.96 -1.26 -9.19
N ILE A 253 22.53 -0.40 -8.34
CA ILE A 253 21.86 0.19 -7.18
C ILE A 253 21.06 1.46 -7.52
N PHE A 254 21.25 2.06 -8.69
CA PHE A 254 20.62 3.32 -9.09
C PHE A 254 19.35 3.07 -9.89
N GLY A 255 18.32 3.84 -9.62
CA GLY A 255 17.08 3.81 -10.37
C GLY A 255 16.55 5.19 -10.73
N PHE A 256 15.82 5.23 -11.82
CA PHE A 256 15.06 6.36 -12.29
C PHE A 256 13.65 5.92 -12.68
N LYS A 257 12.64 6.65 -12.22
CA LYS A 257 11.28 6.47 -12.67
C LYS A 257 10.70 7.81 -13.11
N GLY A 258 10.23 7.85 -14.34
CA GLY A 258 9.51 9.00 -14.88
C GLY A 258 8.04 8.63 -15.12
N VAL A 259 7.13 9.51 -14.73
CA VAL A 259 5.68 9.40 -15.00
C VAL A 259 5.19 10.71 -15.58
N TYR A 260 4.42 10.64 -16.65
CA TYR A 260 3.70 11.79 -17.16
C TYR A 260 2.23 11.43 -17.38
N TYR A 261 1.35 12.22 -16.77
CA TYR A 261 -0.09 12.10 -16.87
C TYR A 261 -0.69 13.31 -17.60
N PHE A 262 -1.64 13.09 -18.48
CA PHE A 262 -2.45 14.14 -19.10
C PHE A 262 -3.90 13.69 -19.27
N GLY A 263 -4.81 14.57 -18.90
CA GLY A 263 -6.25 14.29 -18.96
C GLY A 263 -7.05 15.29 -18.13
N THR A 264 -8.12 14.82 -17.56
CA THR A 264 -8.90 15.55 -16.57
C THR A 264 -8.47 15.15 -15.15
N PRO A 265 -8.77 15.93 -14.10
CA PRO A 265 -8.43 15.60 -12.73
C PRO A 265 -8.81 14.19 -12.33
N ILE A 266 -7.85 13.41 -11.84
CA ILE A 266 -8.11 12.13 -11.18
C ILE A 266 -8.32 12.41 -9.70
N VAL A 267 -9.47 12.03 -9.18
CA VAL A 267 -9.82 12.18 -7.77
C VAL A 267 -9.97 10.80 -7.15
N PHE A 268 -8.99 10.41 -6.35
CA PHE A 268 -9.07 9.19 -5.55
C PHE A 268 -8.55 9.46 -4.12
N GLU A 269 -9.25 8.91 -3.11
CA GLU A 269 -9.03 9.27 -1.70
C GLU A 269 -7.63 8.94 -1.21
N TYR A 270 -7.11 7.78 -1.59
CA TYR A 270 -5.82 7.27 -1.12
C TYR A 270 -4.70 7.41 -2.14
N GLY A 271 -5.00 7.96 -3.32
CA GLY A 271 -4.04 8.15 -4.40
C GLY A 271 -3.15 9.37 -4.23
N ASP A 272 -2.12 9.45 -5.07
CA ASP A 272 -1.25 10.62 -5.14
C ASP A 272 -2.07 11.86 -5.55
N PRO A 273 -2.14 12.89 -4.69
CA PRO A 273 -3.01 14.05 -4.91
C PRO A 273 -2.63 14.90 -6.11
N PHE A 274 -1.39 14.84 -6.62
CA PHE A 274 -0.95 15.62 -7.76
C PHE A 274 -1.67 15.26 -9.07
N TYR A 275 -2.24 14.07 -9.19
CA TYR A 275 -3.08 13.71 -10.34
C TYR A 275 -4.36 14.54 -10.47
N ARG A 276 -4.74 15.29 -9.42
CA ARG A 276 -5.85 16.25 -9.45
C ARG A 276 -5.57 17.46 -10.34
N ALA A 277 -4.32 17.72 -10.67
CA ALA A 277 -3.94 18.78 -11.60
C ALA A 277 -4.35 18.54 -13.05
N GLY A 278 -4.70 17.31 -13.43
CA GLY A 278 -5.05 16.94 -14.80
C GLY A 278 -3.88 16.88 -15.78
N ARG A 279 -2.78 17.57 -15.48
CA ARG A 279 -1.48 17.45 -16.14
C ARG A 279 -0.42 17.38 -15.07
N TYR A 280 0.37 16.32 -15.09
CA TYR A 280 1.29 16.04 -14.01
C TYR A 280 2.50 15.24 -14.49
N GLY A 281 3.69 15.68 -14.09
CA GLY A 281 4.94 14.97 -14.30
C GLY A 281 5.58 14.61 -12.97
N ARG A 282 6.13 13.41 -12.87
CA ARG A 282 6.92 12.95 -11.73
C ARG A 282 8.22 12.34 -12.21
N MET A 283 9.30 12.67 -11.52
CA MET A 283 10.61 12.07 -11.70
C MET A 283 11.14 11.61 -10.34
N ASP A 284 11.43 10.33 -10.21
CA ASP A 284 12.05 9.75 -9.04
C ASP A 284 13.48 9.32 -9.39
N LEU A 285 14.44 9.83 -8.64
CA LEU A 285 15.82 9.37 -8.65
C LEU A 285 16.07 8.63 -7.35
N PHE A 286 16.60 7.43 -7.39
CA PHE A 286 16.85 6.68 -6.17
C PHE A 286 18.09 5.78 -6.28
N ALA A 287 18.61 5.44 -5.11
CA ALA A 287 19.64 4.43 -4.95
C ALA A 287 19.24 3.48 -3.82
N ASP A 288 19.50 2.19 -4.03
CA ASP A 288 19.28 1.12 -3.05
C ASP A 288 20.66 0.58 -2.60
N PRO A 289 21.38 1.27 -1.70
CA PRO A 289 22.78 0.97 -1.39
C PRO A 289 22.96 -0.36 -0.64
N PHE A 290 21.93 -0.82 0.08
CA PHE A 290 21.95 -2.08 0.82
C PHE A 290 20.83 -2.99 0.32
N ARG A 291 21.18 -3.91 -0.59
CA ARG A 291 20.32 -5.00 -1.07
C ARG A 291 20.87 -6.32 -0.52
N LEU A 292 20.80 -6.46 0.80
CA LEU A 292 21.21 -7.69 1.47
C LEU A 292 19.97 -8.54 1.74
N LYS A 293 20.17 -9.84 2.02
CA LYS A 293 19.04 -10.76 2.28
C LYS A 293 18.02 -10.23 3.30
N ASN A 294 18.51 -9.52 4.33
CA ASN A 294 17.70 -9.09 5.47
C ASN A 294 17.68 -7.56 5.63
N ILE A 295 18.29 -6.81 4.73
CA ILE A 295 18.37 -5.35 4.81
C ILE A 295 18.08 -4.77 3.43
N ASP A 296 17.05 -3.95 3.37
CA ASP A 296 16.70 -3.14 2.21
C ASP A 296 16.85 -1.67 2.59
N SER A 297 17.35 -0.86 1.68
CA SER A 297 17.44 0.58 1.88
C SER A 297 17.17 1.33 0.60
N LYS A 298 16.58 2.52 0.72
CA LYS A 298 16.34 3.41 -0.41
C LYS A 298 16.69 4.82 0.00
N ILE A 299 17.51 5.48 -0.80
CA ILE A 299 17.72 6.92 -0.77
C ILE A 299 17.09 7.46 -2.05
N GLY A 300 16.10 8.35 -1.93
CA GLY A 300 15.35 8.81 -3.07
C GLY A 300 15.12 10.32 -3.08
N TRP A 301 14.94 10.86 -4.27
CA TRP A 301 14.50 12.21 -4.50
C TRP A 301 13.41 12.22 -5.58
N SER A 302 12.23 12.69 -5.21
CA SER A 302 11.09 12.79 -6.12
C SER A 302 10.84 14.26 -6.46
N PHE A 303 10.62 14.54 -7.73
CA PHE A 303 10.26 15.85 -8.26
C PHE A 303 8.86 15.77 -8.86
N HIS A 304 8.01 16.72 -8.51
CA HIS A 304 6.64 16.83 -9.01
C HIS A 304 6.48 18.10 -9.81
N LEU A 305 6.03 17.96 -11.03
CA LEU A 305 5.88 19.04 -12.01
C LEU A 305 4.40 19.23 -12.30
N VAL A 306 3.84 20.34 -11.83
CA VAL A 306 2.46 20.74 -12.08
C VAL A 306 2.47 22.04 -12.90
N PRO A 307 1.83 22.09 -14.07
CA PRO A 307 1.80 23.31 -14.87
C PRO A 307 1.22 24.50 -14.13
N GLY A 308 1.97 25.60 -14.09
CA GLY A 308 1.55 26.83 -13.41
C GLY A 308 1.91 26.90 -11.92
N GLU A 309 2.44 25.82 -11.36
CA GLU A 309 2.97 25.79 -9.99
C GLU A 309 4.50 25.76 -10.01
N GLY A 310 5.12 25.97 -8.85
CA GLY A 310 6.56 25.82 -8.67
C GLY A 310 7.01 24.35 -8.70
N LEU A 311 8.30 24.13 -8.49
CA LEU A 311 8.84 22.78 -8.33
C LEU A 311 8.51 22.26 -6.93
N HIS A 312 7.82 21.13 -6.85
CA HIS A 312 7.60 20.40 -5.62
C HIS A 312 8.54 19.21 -5.59
N HIS A 313 9.07 18.88 -4.42
CA HIS A 313 9.98 17.75 -4.30
C HIS A 313 9.91 17.08 -2.93
N SER A 314 10.38 15.84 -2.85
CA SER A 314 10.60 15.15 -1.59
C SER A 314 11.92 14.41 -1.57
N GLN A 315 12.52 14.33 -0.38
CA GLN A 315 13.71 13.52 -0.12
C GLN A 315 13.31 12.37 0.80
N GLN A 316 13.71 11.16 0.43
CA GLN A 316 13.38 9.94 1.16
C GLN A 316 14.63 9.18 1.55
N LEU A 317 14.68 8.73 2.80
CA LEU A 317 15.61 7.71 3.28
C LEU A 317 14.80 6.67 4.01
N LEU A 318 14.74 5.49 3.42
CA LEU A 318 14.01 4.35 3.96
C LEU A 318 14.99 3.22 4.21
N MET A 319 14.87 2.55 5.34
CA MET A 319 15.62 1.34 5.65
C MET A 319 14.69 0.33 6.29
N CYS A 320 14.79 -0.92 5.87
CA CYS A 320 14.08 -2.05 6.44
C CYS A 320 15.09 -3.13 6.83
N VAL A 321 15.05 -3.59 8.06
CA VAL A 321 15.81 -4.74 8.55
C VAL A 321 14.82 -5.82 8.95
N ARG A 322 15.00 -7.05 8.45
CA ARG A 322 14.16 -8.22 8.74
C ARG A 322 14.97 -9.26 9.51
N PHE A 323 14.36 -9.87 10.51
CA PHE A 323 14.99 -10.86 11.40
C PHE A 323 14.36 -12.23 11.25
#